data_c6be0377792a5e87bbb91566488b81c8
#
_entry.id   c6be0377792a5e87bbb91566488b81c8
#
_cell.length_a   1.000
_cell.length_b   1.000
_cell.length_c   1.000
_cell.angle_alpha   90.00
_cell.angle_beta   90.00
_cell.angle_gamma   90.00
#
_symmetry.space_group_name_H-M   'P 1'
#
loop_
_entity.id
_entity.type
_entity.pdbx_description
1 polymer ?
#
loop_
_entity_poly.entity_id
_entity_poly.type
_entity_poly.pdbx_seq_one_letter_code
_entity_poly.pdbx_strand_id
1 'polypeptide(L)'
;MIEIDVRKELLGSQGKMNLSVNLSFESKSFVALSGQSGSGKTTLLRILAGLEKAHGKISVDDEIWLDGTRALAPQQRGIGFVFQDYALFPNMSVLENLIFVRKDKALAHQLLELSELSELANRKPATLSGGQKQRVSLCRAMMNRPKLLLMDEPLSALDPSMRNKLQHEILTLHKNFGTTTIMVSHDPSEIYRLSDRVIVLSQGQVIQDGDAKSVLLRTQGSQKFSFEGELLDIVKVDVIYVAIVAIGQQIVEIVLDGSEAKDLHVGDIVSLGTKAFAPMIQKMKEK
;
A
#
# COMPACT_ATOMS: atom_id res chain seq x y z
N MET A 1 5.15 18.48 11.49
CA MET A 1 4.84 17.20 12.16
C MET A 1 3.37 16.86 11.91
N ILE A 2 3.03 15.58 11.84
CA ILE A 2 1.65 15.10 11.70
C ILE A 2 1.27 14.35 12.96
N GLU A 3 0.14 14.74 13.56
CA GLU A 3 -0.41 14.09 14.76
C GLU A 3 -1.84 13.64 14.46
N ILE A 4 -2.16 12.42 14.82
CA ILE A 4 -3.44 11.76 14.57
C ILE A 4 -3.85 11.06 15.86
N ASP A 5 -4.91 11.53 16.51
CA ASP A 5 -5.59 10.81 17.59
C ASP A 5 -7.08 10.77 17.24
N VAL A 6 -7.54 9.67 16.68
CA VAL A 6 -8.90 9.54 16.16
C VAL A 6 -9.58 8.28 16.63
N ARG A 7 -10.90 8.39 16.85
CA ARG A 7 -11.76 7.27 17.23
C ARG A 7 -13.03 7.27 16.38
N LYS A 8 -13.45 6.08 15.97
CA LYS A 8 -14.66 5.90 15.18
C LYS A 8 -15.19 4.47 15.32
N GLU A 9 -16.50 4.33 15.55
CA GLU A 9 -17.17 3.03 15.43
C GLU A 9 -17.35 2.69 13.96
N LEU A 10 -17.00 1.44 13.59
CA LEU A 10 -17.13 0.89 12.26
C LEU A 10 -17.97 -0.38 12.30
N LEU A 11 -18.67 -0.66 11.20
CA LEU A 11 -19.31 -1.93 10.95
C LEU A 11 -18.44 -2.72 9.98
N GLY A 12 -17.67 -3.65 10.47
CA GLY A 12 -16.84 -4.56 9.67
C GLY A 12 -17.56 -5.85 9.31
N SER A 13 -16.95 -6.68 8.49
CA SER A 13 -17.48 -8.00 8.09
C SER A 13 -17.68 -8.96 9.28
N GLN A 14 -16.98 -8.74 10.39
CA GLN A 14 -17.06 -9.54 11.62
C GLN A 14 -17.88 -8.87 12.74
N GLY A 15 -18.65 -7.81 12.43
CA GLY A 15 -19.45 -7.07 13.39
C GLY A 15 -18.92 -5.66 13.68
N LYS A 16 -19.28 -5.13 14.87
CA LYS A 16 -18.82 -3.79 15.30
C LYS A 16 -17.33 -3.81 15.63
N MET A 17 -16.60 -2.84 15.10
CA MET A 17 -15.19 -2.61 15.33
C MET A 17 -14.97 -1.15 15.72
N ASN A 18 -14.08 -0.88 16.66
CA ASN A 18 -13.69 0.46 17.05
C ASN A 18 -12.34 0.81 16.45
N LEU A 19 -12.32 1.69 15.47
CA LEU A 19 -11.08 2.32 15.01
C LEU A 19 -10.59 3.28 16.11
N SER A 20 -9.40 3.01 16.64
CA SER A 20 -8.73 3.88 17.62
C SER A 20 -7.26 3.96 17.26
N VAL A 21 -6.86 5.11 16.74
CA VAL A 21 -5.51 5.31 16.18
C VAL A 21 -4.89 6.55 16.82
N ASN A 22 -3.74 6.36 17.45
CA ASN A 22 -2.90 7.43 17.99
C ASN A 22 -1.51 7.32 17.39
N LEU A 23 -1.13 8.27 16.53
CA LEU A 23 0.11 8.27 15.76
C LEU A 23 0.68 9.68 15.68
N SER A 24 2.02 9.76 15.69
CA SER A 24 2.73 10.98 15.33
C SER A 24 3.94 10.64 14.44
N PHE A 25 4.19 11.42 13.41
CA PHE A 25 5.35 11.24 12.53
C PHE A 25 5.78 12.57 11.89
N GLU A 26 7.00 12.57 11.40
CA GLU A 26 7.59 13.77 10.81
C GLU A 26 6.98 14.09 9.46
N SER A 27 6.91 15.38 9.15
CA SER A 27 6.55 15.85 7.81
C SER A 27 7.60 15.42 6.80
N LYS A 28 7.17 15.20 5.57
CA LYS A 28 7.97 14.70 4.46
C LYS A 28 8.45 13.26 4.60
N SER A 29 7.94 12.49 5.58
CA SER A 29 8.16 11.06 5.65
C SER A 29 7.24 10.28 4.71
N PHE A 30 7.65 9.07 4.33
CA PHE A 30 6.83 8.11 3.61
C PHE A 30 6.39 7.00 4.55
N VAL A 31 5.11 6.96 4.87
CA VAL A 31 4.52 6.01 5.82
C VAL A 31 3.70 4.97 5.07
N ALA A 32 3.98 3.69 5.28
CA ALA A 32 3.13 2.59 4.82
C ALA A 32 2.14 2.20 5.90
N LEU A 33 0.89 2.05 5.52
CA LEU A 33 -0.20 1.55 6.36
C LEU A 33 -0.57 0.15 5.88
N SER A 34 -0.24 -0.87 6.67
CA SER A 34 -0.45 -2.28 6.35
C SER A 34 -1.46 -2.93 7.29
N GLY A 35 -1.86 -4.17 7.01
CA GLY A 35 -2.79 -4.97 7.83
C GLY A 35 -3.84 -5.67 6.99
N GLN A 36 -4.57 -6.59 7.61
CA GLN A 36 -5.60 -7.41 6.94
C GLN A 36 -6.72 -6.56 6.32
N SER A 37 -7.42 -7.12 5.33
CA SER A 37 -8.62 -6.50 4.79
C SER A 37 -9.65 -6.27 5.91
N GLY A 38 -10.31 -5.11 5.88
CA GLY A 38 -11.28 -4.73 6.91
C GLY A 38 -10.67 -4.19 8.22
N SER A 39 -9.34 -4.05 8.35
CA SER A 39 -8.71 -3.51 9.59
C SER A 39 -8.90 -2.00 9.81
N GLY A 40 -9.50 -1.27 8.86
CA GLY A 40 -9.80 0.16 8.99
C GLY A 40 -8.84 1.09 8.24
N LYS A 41 -7.89 0.59 7.44
CA LYS A 41 -6.89 1.39 6.69
C LYS A 41 -7.52 2.44 5.78
N THR A 42 -8.38 2.03 4.86
CA THR A 42 -9.10 2.94 3.94
C THR A 42 -9.95 3.95 4.73
N THR A 43 -10.59 3.52 5.82
CA THR A 43 -11.36 4.43 6.67
C THR A 43 -10.47 5.49 7.32
N LEU A 44 -9.27 5.11 7.79
CA LEU A 44 -8.31 6.07 8.34
C LEU A 44 -7.87 7.08 7.26
N LEU A 45 -7.56 6.65 6.04
CA LEU A 45 -7.25 7.57 4.94
C LEU A 45 -8.42 8.52 4.65
N ARG A 46 -9.66 8.02 4.64
CA ARG A 46 -10.86 8.84 4.42
C ARG A 46 -11.11 9.86 5.55
N ILE A 47 -10.82 9.49 6.81
CA ILE A 47 -10.87 10.42 7.96
C ILE A 47 -9.83 11.53 7.78
N LEU A 48 -8.59 11.20 7.43
CA LEU A 48 -7.54 12.18 7.16
C LEU A 48 -7.90 13.10 6.00
N ALA A 49 -8.56 12.56 4.98
CA ALA A 49 -9.06 13.34 3.85
C ALA A 49 -10.28 14.23 4.20
N GLY A 50 -10.91 14.03 5.35
CA GLY A 50 -12.16 14.72 5.71
C GLY A 50 -13.40 14.17 4.99
N LEU A 51 -13.27 13.02 4.31
CA LEU A 51 -14.35 12.33 3.61
C LEU A 51 -15.17 11.43 4.55
N GLU A 52 -14.69 11.22 5.76
CA GLU A 52 -15.32 10.38 6.78
C GLU A 52 -15.26 11.08 8.13
N LYS A 53 -16.35 11.05 8.90
CA LYS A 53 -16.43 11.68 10.23
C LYS A 53 -15.77 10.79 11.28
N ALA A 54 -15.05 11.42 12.20
CA ALA A 54 -14.47 10.80 13.37
C ALA A 54 -14.46 11.77 14.55
N HIS A 55 -14.16 11.26 15.75
CA HIS A 55 -13.88 12.07 16.93
C HIS A 55 -12.39 12.05 17.23
N GLY A 56 -11.85 13.15 17.76
CA GLY A 56 -10.46 13.22 18.17
C GLY A 56 -9.75 14.46 17.65
N LYS A 57 -8.44 14.35 17.41
CA LYS A 57 -7.61 15.45 16.96
C LYS A 57 -6.76 15.01 15.77
N ILE A 58 -6.67 15.87 14.77
CA ILE A 58 -5.73 15.74 13.66
C ILE A 58 -5.06 17.09 13.47
N SER A 59 -3.72 17.11 13.50
CA SER A 59 -2.93 18.28 13.13
C SER A 59 -1.90 17.92 12.06
N VAL A 60 -1.69 18.83 11.11
CA VAL A 60 -0.73 18.67 10.01
C VAL A 60 0.04 19.98 9.89
N ASP A 61 1.34 19.96 10.21
CA ASP A 61 2.21 21.14 10.19
C ASP A 61 1.59 22.34 10.92
N ASP A 62 1.19 22.13 12.18
CA ASP A 62 0.57 23.11 13.08
C ASP A 62 -0.84 23.57 12.68
N GLU A 63 -1.38 23.07 11.57
CA GLU A 63 -2.75 23.32 11.15
C GLU A 63 -3.69 22.25 11.71
N ILE A 64 -4.71 22.65 12.46
CA ILE A 64 -5.70 21.73 13.04
C ILE A 64 -6.76 21.37 11.98
N TRP A 65 -6.81 20.10 11.60
CA TRP A 65 -7.79 19.58 10.63
C TRP A 65 -9.01 18.96 11.29
N LEU A 66 -8.87 18.46 12.52
CA LEU A 66 -9.94 17.94 13.36
C LEU A 66 -9.67 18.32 14.82
N ASP A 67 -10.68 18.80 15.53
CA ASP A 67 -10.65 19.02 16.98
C ASP A 67 -12.02 18.70 17.58
N GLY A 68 -12.11 17.59 18.28
CA GLY A 68 -13.37 17.01 18.76
C GLY A 68 -14.27 16.61 17.61
N THR A 69 -15.31 17.41 17.35
CA THR A 69 -16.25 17.23 16.23
C THR A 69 -16.09 18.30 15.14
N ARG A 70 -15.31 19.35 15.39
CA ARG A 70 -15.03 20.39 14.41
C ARG A 70 -13.98 19.89 13.43
N ALA A 71 -14.31 19.84 12.15
CA ALA A 71 -13.43 19.37 11.11
C ALA A 71 -13.35 20.37 9.96
N LEU A 72 -12.14 20.60 9.44
CA LEU A 72 -11.98 21.29 8.17
C LEU A 72 -12.60 20.45 7.05
N ALA A 73 -13.29 21.13 6.14
CA ALA A 73 -13.82 20.50 4.94
C ALA A 73 -12.67 19.93 4.08
N PRO A 74 -12.90 18.84 3.32
CA PRO A 74 -11.86 18.23 2.47
C PRO A 74 -11.12 19.23 1.57
N GLN A 75 -11.86 20.22 1.03
CA GLN A 75 -11.31 21.24 0.13
C GLN A 75 -10.36 22.23 0.83
N GLN A 76 -10.43 22.33 2.14
CA GLN A 76 -9.58 23.21 2.96
C GLN A 76 -8.34 22.49 3.48
N ARG A 77 -8.31 21.15 3.40
CA ARG A 77 -7.15 20.35 3.77
C ARG A 77 -6.14 20.32 2.60
N GLY A 78 -4.90 20.52 2.89
CA GLY A 78 -3.83 20.43 1.88
C GLY A 78 -3.51 18.98 1.50
N ILE A 79 -4.48 18.26 0.94
CA ILE A 79 -4.35 16.83 0.60
C ILE A 79 -4.36 16.58 -0.90
N GLY A 80 -3.63 15.53 -1.32
CA GLY A 80 -3.85 14.78 -2.55
C GLY A 80 -4.35 13.39 -2.20
N PHE A 81 -5.35 12.88 -2.93
CA PHE A 81 -5.88 11.54 -2.72
C PHE A 81 -5.84 10.73 -4.01
N VAL A 82 -5.20 9.58 -3.96
CA VAL A 82 -5.18 8.57 -5.03
C VAL A 82 -6.06 7.41 -4.59
N PHE A 83 -7.21 7.27 -5.26
CA PHE A 83 -8.19 6.21 -4.99
C PHE A 83 -7.81 4.92 -5.72
N GLN A 84 -8.25 3.79 -5.21
CA GLN A 84 -8.04 2.48 -5.81
C GLN A 84 -8.67 2.36 -7.20
N ASP A 85 -9.81 3.02 -7.45
CA ASP A 85 -10.55 3.05 -8.73
C ASP A 85 -10.16 4.20 -9.67
N TYR A 86 -9.01 4.86 -9.39
CA TYR A 86 -8.48 6.03 -10.09
C TYR A 86 -9.34 7.30 -9.99
N ALA A 87 -10.65 7.19 -9.88
CA ALA A 87 -11.65 8.27 -9.79
C ALA A 87 -11.47 9.38 -10.84
N LEU A 88 -11.02 9.07 -12.06
CA LEU A 88 -10.84 10.05 -13.14
C LEU A 88 -12.20 10.47 -13.72
N PHE A 89 -12.31 11.75 -14.12
CA PHE A 89 -13.47 12.26 -14.82
C PHE A 89 -13.48 11.73 -16.27
N PRO A 90 -14.44 10.85 -16.63
CA PRO A 90 -14.41 10.14 -17.91
C PRO A 90 -14.66 11.03 -19.12
N ASN A 91 -15.34 12.16 -18.94
CA ASN A 91 -15.67 13.15 -19.96
C ASN A 91 -14.56 14.18 -20.22
N MET A 92 -13.55 14.24 -19.37
CA MET A 92 -12.40 15.14 -19.43
C MET A 92 -11.18 14.42 -20.02
N SER A 93 -10.32 15.13 -20.75
CA SER A 93 -9.00 14.66 -21.15
C SER A 93 -8.07 14.50 -19.95
N VAL A 94 -6.90 13.91 -20.14
CA VAL A 94 -5.85 13.82 -19.11
C VAL A 94 -5.50 15.22 -18.59
N LEU A 95 -5.19 16.16 -19.48
CA LEU A 95 -4.86 17.53 -19.08
C LEU A 95 -6.01 18.21 -18.35
N GLU A 96 -7.25 18.06 -18.83
CA GLU A 96 -8.43 18.63 -18.19
C GLU A 96 -8.67 18.05 -16.79
N ASN A 97 -8.42 16.75 -16.56
CA ASN A 97 -8.48 16.14 -15.24
C ASN A 97 -7.50 16.81 -14.24
N LEU A 98 -6.31 17.20 -14.69
CA LEU A 98 -5.34 17.88 -13.85
C LEU A 98 -5.75 19.32 -13.58
N ILE A 99 -6.03 20.11 -14.63
CA ILE A 99 -6.35 21.53 -14.50
C ILE A 99 -7.71 21.78 -13.84
N PHE A 100 -8.59 20.77 -13.75
CA PHE A 100 -9.83 20.84 -12.97
C PHE A 100 -9.54 21.08 -11.48
N VAL A 101 -8.49 20.47 -10.93
CA VAL A 101 -8.09 20.63 -9.52
C VAL A 101 -7.52 22.02 -9.29
N ARG A 102 -6.63 22.46 -10.19
CA ARG A 102 -5.99 23.77 -10.14
C ARG A 102 -5.67 24.25 -11.56
N LYS A 103 -6.08 25.47 -11.88
CA LYS A 103 -5.86 26.09 -13.19
C LYS A 103 -4.41 26.52 -13.38
N ASP A 104 -3.48 25.58 -13.26
CA ASP A 104 -2.03 25.77 -13.45
C ASP A 104 -1.54 24.84 -14.56
N LYS A 105 -1.56 25.33 -15.80
CA LYS A 105 -1.15 24.55 -16.97
C LYS A 105 0.33 24.20 -16.94
N ALA A 106 1.19 25.10 -16.42
CA ALA A 106 2.62 24.86 -16.36
C ALA A 106 2.93 23.67 -15.43
N LEU A 107 2.33 23.66 -14.24
CA LEU A 107 2.46 22.54 -13.31
C LEU A 107 1.86 21.24 -13.89
N ALA A 108 0.71 21.32 -14.58
CA ALA A 108 0.10 20.15 -15.21
C ALA A 108 1.05 19.52 -16.26
N HIS A 109 1.65 20.33 -17.13
CA HIS A 109 2.63 19.83 -18.11
C HIS A 109 3.88 19.26 -17.44
N GLN A 110 4.42 19.93 -16.42
CA GLN A 110 5.56 19.41 -15.64
C GLN A 110 5.25 18.03 -15.01
N LEU A 111 4.07 17.85 -14.42
CA LEU A 111 3.66 16.56 -13.84
C LEU A 111 3.49 15.47 -14.89
N LEU A 112 2.91 15.82 -16.06
CA LEU A 112 2.76 14.89 -17.18
C LEU A 112 4.11 14.48 -17.77
N GLU A 113 5.08 15.40 -17.85
CA GLU A 113 6.43 15.12 -18.31
C GLU A 113 7.16 14.18 -17.32
N LEU A 114 7.13 14.48 -16.02
CA LEU A 114 7.73 13.64 -14.97
C LEU A 114 7.16 12.22 -14.94
N SER A 115 5.90 12.05 -15.36
CA SER A 115 5.21 10.75 -15.40
C SER A 115 5.14 10.15 -16.80
N GLU A 116 5.89 10.69 -17.79
CA GLU A 116 5.92 10.22 -19.19
C GLU A 116 4.51 10.12 -19.84
N LEU A 117 3.65 11.10 -19.55
CA LEU A 117 2.27 11.15 -20.04
C LEU A 117 2.01 12.30 -21.01
N SER A 118 3.03 13.08 -21.40
CA SER A 118 2.88 14.28 -22.25
C SER A 118 2.11 14.02 -23.54
N GLU A 119 2.42 12.91 -24.22
CA GLU A 119 1.75 12.49 -25.47
C GLU A 119 0.26 12.10 -25.27
N LEU A 120 -0.14 11.86 -24.02
CA LEU A 120 -1.49 11.44 -23.67
C LEU A 120 -2.36 12.59 -23.16
N ALA A 121 -1.81 13.82 -23.10
CA ALA A 121 -2.48 14.99 -22.49
C ALA A 121 -3.91 15.23 -23.01
N ASN A 122 -4.15 15.01 -24.31
CA ASN A 122 -5.44 15.21 -24.94
C ASN A 122 -6.31 13.96 -25.00
N ARG A 123 -5.85 12.80 -24.50
CA ARG A 123 -6.63 11.56 -24.48
C ARG A 123 -7.62 11.54 -23.33
N LYS A 124 -8.72 10.80 -23.51
CA LYS A 124 -9.71 10.56 -22.45
C LYS A 124 -9.36 9.29 -21.66
N PRO A 125 -9.76 9.20 -20.38
CA PRO A 125 -9.47 8.04 -19.51
C PRO A 125 -9.86 6.69 -20.10
N ALA A 126 -10.95 6.60 -20.87
CA ALA A 126 -11.41 5.36 -21.50
C ALA A 126 -10.37 4.75 -22.47
N THR A 127 -9.46 5.55 -23.03
CA THR A 127 -8.44 5.11 -23.99
C THR A 127 -7.09 4.78 -23.34
N LEU A 128 -7.00 4.87 -22.02
CA LEU A 128 -5.78 4.66 -21.26
C LEU A 128 -5.71 3.25 -20.67
N SER A 129 -4.50 2.68 -20.59
CA SER A 129 -4.25 1.48 -19.79
C SER A 129 -4.44 1.73 -18.28
N GLY A 130 -4.57 0.67 -17.49
CA GLY A 130 -4.68 0.78 -16.03
C GLY A 130 -3.53 1.58 -15.40
N GLY A 131 -2.29 1.27 -15.76
CA GLY A 131 -1.12 2.00 -15.28
C GLY A 131 -1.06 3.47 -15.72
N GLN A 132 -1.55 3.78 -16.93
CA GLN A 132 -1.66 5.17 -17.38
C GLN A 132 -2.72 5.92 -16.56
N LYS A 133 -3.89 5.31 -16.30
CA LYS A 133 -4.92 5.90 -15.43
C LYS A 133 -4.39 6.17 -14.03
N GLN A 134 -3.63 5.22 -13.48
CA GLN A 134 -3.03 5.37 -12.15
C GLN A 134 -2.06 6.55 -12.10
N ARG A 135 -1.17 6.69 -13.09
CA ARG A 135 -0.25 7.82 -13.19
C ARG A 135 -0.98 9.16 -13.33
N VAL A 136 -2.03 9.21 -14.15
CA VAL A 136 -2.87 10.41 -14.26
C VAL A 136 -3.53 10.76 -12.93
N SER A 137 -4.04 9.76 -12.18
CA SER A 137 -4.62 9.97 -10.86
C SER A 137 -3.59 10.53 -9.86
N LEU A 138 -2.36 10.01 -9.89
CA LEU A 138 -1.25 10.52 -9.09
C LEU A 138 -0.89 11.96 -9.46
N CYS A 139 -0.70 12.27 -10.74
CA CYS A 139 -0.46 13.64 -11.22
C CYS A 139 -1.57 14.60 -10.77
N ARG A 140 -2.84 14.18 -10.90
CA ARG A 140 -3.99 14.98 -10.47
C ARG A 140 -3.96 15.24 -8.96
N ALA A 141 -3.61 14.25 -8.13
CA ALA A 141 -3.47 14.41 -6.69
C ALA A 141 -2.36 15.42 -6.32
N MET A 142 -1.31 15.52 -7.14
CA MET A 142 -0.19 16.44 -6.93
C MET A 142 -0.45 17.87 -7.39
N MET A 143 -1.52 18.16 -8.15
CA MET A 143 -1.81 19.49 -8.67
C MET A 143 -1.95 20.57 -7.58
N ASN A 144 -2.47 20.23 -6.42
CA ASN A 144 -2.57 21.18 -5.30
C ASN A 144 -1.28 21.31 -4.48
N ARG A 145 -0.18 20.68 -4.87
CA ARG A 145 1.05 20.60 -4.06
C ARG A 145 0.74 20.23 -2.62
N PRO A 146 0.17 19.03 -2.39
CA PRO A 146 -0.41 18.67 -1.10
C PRO A 146 0.65 18.59 -0.01
N LYS A 147 0.29 18.99 1.22
CA LYS A 147 1.07 18.70 2.43
C LYS A 147 1.07 17.20 2.74
N LEU A 148 -0.06 16.53 2.46
CA LEU A 148 -0.28 15.12 2.71
C LEU A 148 -0.84 14.42 1.48
N LEU A 149 -0.10 13.45 0.94
CA LEU A 149 -0.52 12.58 -0.15
C LEU A 149 -1.03 11.26 0.44
N LEU A 150 -2.27 10.94 0.18
CA LEU A 150 -2.94 9.71 0.62
C LEU A 150 -3.13 8.79 -0.58
N MET A 151 -2.70 7.54 -0.48
CA MET A 151 -2.81 6.56 -1.55
C MET A 151 -3.41 5.26 -1.03
N ASP A 152 -4.53 4.85 -1.60
CA ASP A 152 -5.24 3.62 -1.23
C ASP A 152 -4.96 2.52 -2.25
N GLU A 153 -4.07 1.59 -1.92
CA GLU A 153 -3.61 0.47 -2.76
C GLU A 153 -3.24 0.87 -4.20
N PRO A 154 -2.35 1.86 -4.40
CA PRO A 154 -2.12 2.46 -5.71
C PRO A 154 -1.47 1.52 -6.73
N LEU A 155 -0.95 0.37 -6.30
CA LEU A 155 -0.16 -0.55 -7.14
C LEU A 155 -0.82 -1.92 -7.33
N SER A 156 -1.98 -2.17 -6.69
CA SER A 156 -2.60 -3.49 -6.60
C SER A 156 -3.04 -4.08 -7.94
N ALA A 157 -3.46 -3.24 -8.89
CA ALA A 157 -4.02 -3.68 -10.19
C ALA A 157 -2.98 -3.70 -11.33
N LEU A 158 -1.67 -3.62 -11.02
CA LEU A 158 -0.61 -3.47 -12.01
C LEU A 158 0.22 -4.75 -12.16
N ASP A 159 0.68 -5.01 -13.39
CA ASP A 159 1.69 -6.02 -13.64
C ASP A 159 3.05 -5.65 -13.02
N PRO A 160 3.99 -6.60 -12.82
CA PRO A 160 5.25 -6.34 -12.13
C PRO A 160 6.11 -5.25 -12.76
N SER A 161 6.13 -5.13 -14.09
CA SER A 161 6.95 -4.15 -14.80
C SER A 161 6.41 -2.73 -14.60
N MET A 162 5.11 -2.56 -14.76
CA MET A 162 4.40 -1.31 -14.53
C MET A 162 4.45 -0.88 -13.05
N ARG A 163 4.37 -1.84 -12.13
CA ARG A 163 4.49 -1.62 -10.69
C ARG A 163 5.84 -1.02 -10.32
N ASN A 164 6.95 -1.59 -10.80
CA ASN A 164 8.30 -1.06 -10.56
C ASN A 164 8.46 0.38 -11.08
N LYS A 165 7.93 0.66 -12.26
CA LYS A 165 7.98 2.00 -12.85
C LYS A 165 7.20 3.00 -12.00
N LEU A 166 5.98 2.68 -11.61
CA LEU A 166 5.15 3.58 -10.81
C LEU A 166 5.72 3.79 -9.39
N GLN A 167 6.35 2.78 -8.78
CA GLN A 167 7.09 2.93 -7.51
C GLN A 167 8.17 4.02 -7.63
N HIS A 168 8.94 4.00 -8.72
CA HIS A 168 9.96 5.02 -8.96
C HIS A 168 9.36 6.42 -9.15
N GLU A 169 8.26 6.52 -9.89
CA GLU A 169 7.54 7.79 -10.10
C GLU A 169 6.98 8.35 -8.78
N ILE A 170 6.37 7.50 -7.94
CA ILE A 170 5.87 7.90 -6.61
C ILE A 170 7.00 8.48 -5.77
N LEU A 171 8.16 7.81 -5.68
CA LEU A 171 9.31 8.30 -4.92
C LEU A 171 9.85 9.62 -5.49
N THR A 172 9.89 9.75 -6.82
CA THR A 172 10.35 10.97 -7.49
C THR A 172 9.43 12.14 -7.15
N LEU A 173 8.12 11.96 -7.24
CA LEU A 173 7.15 12.99 -6.90
C LEU A 173 7.18 13.33 -5.39
N HIS A 174 7.23 12.31 -4.52
CA HIS A 174 7.36 12.50 -3.08
C HIS A 174 8.56 13.38 -2.72
N LYS A 175 9.74 13.08 -3.28
CA LYS A 175 10.98 13.83 -3.04
C LYS A 175 10.95 15.25 -3.65
N ASN A 176 10.52 15.37 -4.91
CA ASN A 176 10.52 16.65 -5.61
C ASN A 176 9.56 17.67 -5.00
N PHE A 177 8.44 17.21 -4.47
CA PHE A 177 7.43 18.08 -3.86
C PHE A 177 7.55 18.16 -2.33
N GLY A 178 8.39 17.34 -1.71
CA GLY A 178 8.55 17.30 -0.24
C GLY A 178 7.25 17.01 0.50
N THR A 179 6.39 16.18 -0.09
CA THR A 179 5.06 15.84 0.43
C THR A 179 5.18 14.75 1.48
N THR A 180 4.45 14.83 2.59
CA THR A 180 4.27 13.67 3.46
C THR A 180 3.35 12.68 2.78
N THR A 181 3.72 11.40 2.76
CA THR A 181 2.95 10.37 2.04
C THR A 181 2.48 9.27 2.99
N ILE A 182 1.19 8.92 2.91
CA ILE A 182 0.64 7.73 3.56
C ILE A 182 0.09 6.82 2.47
N MET A 183 0.64 5.61 2.36
CA MET A 183 0.24 4.62 1.36
C MET A 183 -0.29 3.36 2.04
N VAL A 184 -1.51 2.96 1.69
CA VAL A 184 -2.00 1.62 2.03
C VAL A 184 -1.40 0.62 1.04
N SER A 185 -0.73 -0.40 1.58
CA SER A 185 -0.28 -1.55 0.81
C SER A 185 -0.27 -2.81 1.69
N HIS A 186 -0.46 -3.95 1.05
CA HIS A 186 -0.29 -5.28 1.64
C HIS A 186 0.90 -6.04 1.04
N ASP A 187 1.59 -5.47 0.05
CA ASP A 187 2.79 -6.06 -0.58
C ASP A 187 4.05 -5.67 0.20
N PRO A 188 4.75 -6.64 0.84
CA PRO A 188 5.95 -6.36 1.62
C PRO A 188 7.07 -5.71 0.81
N SER A 189 7.18 -6.03 -0.49
CA SER A 189 8.23 -5.48 -1.35
C SER A 189 8.00 -4.00 -1.67
N GLU A 190 6.75 -3.60 -1.85
CA GLU A 190 6.35 -2.20 -2.01
C GLU A 190 6.65 -1.39 -0.74
N ILE A 191 6.21 -1.94 0.40
CA ILE A 191 6.42 -1.33 1.71
C ILE A 191 7.91 -1.13 1.97
N TYR A 192 8.72 -2.17 1.76
CA TYR A 192 10.17 -2.12 2.01
C TYR A 192 10.90 -1.10 1.13
N ARG A 193 10.47 -0.94 -0.13
CA ARG A 193 11.12 -0.05 -1.10
C ARG A 193 10.72 1.41 -0.95
N LEU A 194 9.48 1.67 -0.54
CA LEU A 194 8.90 3.01 -0.61
C LEU A 194 8.86 3.71 0.75
N SER A 195 8.73 2.97 1.85
CA SER A 195 8.41 3.59 3.14
C SER A 195 9.60 3.68 4.09
N ASP A 196 9.67 4.79 4.80
CA ASP A 196 10.57 5.02 5.93
C ASP A 196 10.02 4.38 7.21
N ARG A 197 8.69 4.30 7.33
CA ARG A 197 7.96 3.81 8.49
C ARG A 197 6.77 2.96 8.08
N VAL A 198 6.51 1.91 8.83
CA VAL A 198 5.41 0.98 8.61
C VAL A 198 4.54 0.91 9.85
N ILE A 199 3.24 1.09 9.65
CA ILE A 199 2.22 1.00 10.68
C ILE A 199 1.32 -0.16 10.31
N VAL A 200 1.16 -1.13 11.20
CA VAL A 200 0.29 -2.29 10.99
C VAL A 200 -0.98 -2.12 11.81
N LEU A 201 -2.11 -2.08 11.10
CA LEU A 201 -3.44 -2.03 11.71
C LEU A 201 -4.07 -3.42 11.77
N SER A 202 -4.64 -3.75 12.92
CA SER A 202 -5.48 -4.93 13.11
C SER A 202 -6.70 -4.57 13.95
N GLN A 203 -7.89 -4.93 13.49
CA GLN A 203 -9.15 -4.67 14.19
C GLN A 203 -9.31 -3.21 14.68
N GLY A 204 -8.89 -2.25 13.86
CA GLY A 204 -9.01 -0.83 14.15
C GLY A 204 -7.95 -0.28 15.10
N GLN A 205 -6.94 -1.05 15.48
CA GLN A 205 -5.86 -0.63 16.39
C GLN A 205 -4.49 -0.80 15.73
N VAL A 206 -3.53 0.05 16.15
CA VAL A 206 -2.13 -0.09 15.78
C VAL A 206 -1.51 -1.22 16.60
N ILE A 207 -1.05 -2.27 15.93
CA ILE A 207 -0.41 -3.43 16.59
C ILE A 207 1.10 -3.46 16.40
N GLN A 208 1.62 -2.80 15.37
CA GLN A 208 3.06 -2.63 15.12
C GLN A 208 3.31 -1.25 14.51
N ASP A 209 4.44 -0.67 14.86
CA ASP A 209 4.90 0.62 14.38
C ASP A 209 6.44 0.65 14.42
N GLY A 210 7.08 0.89 13.30
CA GLY A 210 8.54 0.88 13.19
C GLY A 210 9.04 1.10 11.77
N ASP A 211 10.34 0.97 11.55
CA ASP A 211 10.91 0.96 10.21
C ASP A 211 10.54 -0.31 9.44
N ALA A 212 10.58 -0.25 8.10
CA ALA A 212 10.16 -1.36 7.24
C ALA A 212 10.93 -2.66 7.53
N LYS A 213 12.20 -2.56 7.89
CA LYS A 213 13.04 -3.72 8.16
C LYS A 213 12.64 -4.43 9.45
N SER A 214 12.41 -3.68 10.53
CA SER A 214 12.02 -4.22 11.83
C SER A 214 10.61 -4.84 11.81
N VAL A 215 9.69 -4.26 11.03
CA VAL A 215 8.30 -4.72 10.95
C VAL A 215 8.15 -5.93 10.00
N LEU A 216 8.85 -5.92 8.86
CA LEU A 216 8.69 -6.95 7.82
C LEU A 216 9.59 -8.17 8.01
N LEU A 217 10.81 -7.95 8.56
CA LEU A 217 11.77 -9.04 8.73
C LEU A 217 11.61 -9.67 10.13
N ARG A 218 10.78 -10.70 10.21
CA ARG A 218 10.65 -11.53 11.43
C ARG A 218 11.89 -12.41 11.59
N THR A 219 12.99 -11.85 12.06
CA THR A 219 14.17 -12.63 12.45
C THR A 219 13.99 -13.15 13.88
N GLN A 220 13.09 -14.09 14.11
CA GLN A 220 13.04 -14.83 15.38
C GLN A 220 13.62 -16.23 15.19
N GLY A 221 14.75 -16.47 15.84
CA GLY A 221 15.39 -17.79 15.91
C GLY A 221 16.38 -18.10 14.78
N SER A 222 16.87 -19.34 14.77
CA SER A 222 17.87 -19.86 13.82
C SER A 222 17.32 -20.14 12.41
N GLN A 223 16.04 -19.93 12.15
CA GLN A 223 15.43 -20.08 10.83
C GLN A 223 15.67 -18.81 10.02
N LYS A 224 16.58 -18.88 9.04
CA LYS A 224 16.92 -17.74 8.17
C LYS A 224 15.91 -17.48 7.06
N PHE A 225 15.02 -18.43 6.74
CA PHE A 225 13.96 -18.31 5.74
C PHE A 225 12.73 -19.07 6.22
N SER A 226 11.58 -18.41 6.15
CA SER A 226 10.27 -19.01 6.36
C SER A 226 9.32 -18.44 5.32
N PHE A 227 8.64 -19.34 4.60
CA PHE A 227 7.59 -18.99 3.65
C PHE A 227 6.28 -19.60 4.15
N GLU A 228 5.20 -18.83 4.13
CA GLU A 228 3.86 -19.35 4.35
C GLU A 228 3.27 -19.75 2.99
N GLY A 229 2.66 -20.92 2.92
CA GLY A 229 2.02 -21.44 1.72
C GLY A 229 0.83 -22.31 2.05
N GLU A 230 -0.04 -22.54 1.06
CA GLU A 230 -1.18 -23.45 1.15
C GLU A 230 -0.79 -24.83 0.62
N LEU A 231 -1.06 -25.87 1.39
CA LEU A 231 -0.82 -27.25 0.99
C LEU A 231 -1.89 -27.68 -0.02
N LEU A 232 -1.47 -27.87 -1.27
CA LEU A 232 -2.38 -28.22 -2.37
C LEU A 232 -2.57 -29.72 -2.51
N ASP A 233 -1.52 -30.53 -2.25
CA ASP A 233 -1.56 -31.99 -2.38
C ASP A 233 -0.45 -32.65 -1.59
N ILE A 234 -0.64 -33.95 -1.23
CA ILE A 234 0.39 -34.82 -0.65
C ILE A 234 0.39 -36.14 -1.42
N VAL A 235 1.46 -36.39 -2.15
CA VAL A 235 1.62 -37.61 -2.95
C VAL A 235 2.60 -38.55 -2.25
N LYS A 236 2.19 -39.79 -1.99
CA LYS A 236 3.10 -40.82 -1.48
C LYS A 236 3.90 -41.43 -2.62
N VAL A 237 5.22 -41.35 -2.52
CA VAL A 237 6.17 -41.95 -3.49
C VAL A 237 7.11 -42.89 -2.71
N ASP A 238 6.88 -44.18 -2.82
CA ASP A 238 7.59 -45.24 -2.06
C ASP A 238 7.55 -44.99 -0.54
N VAL A 239 8.72 -44.67 0.04
CA VAL A 239 8.91 -44.44 1.50
C VAL A 239 8.83 -42.96 1.91
N ILE A 240 8.71 -42.05 0.96
CA ILE A 240 8.65 -40.61 1.19
C ILE A 240 7.28 -40.03 0.78
N TYR A 241 7.02 -38.84 1.23
CA TYR A 241 5.83 -38.05 0.81
C TYR A 241 6.33 -36.79 0.11
N VAL A 242 5.67 -36.39 -0.96
CA VAL A 242 5.91 -35.14 -1.67
C VAL A 242 4.71 -34.24 -1.46
N ALA A 243 4.92 -33.17 -0.71
CA ALA A 243 3.93 -32.11 -0.52
C ALA A 243 4.05 -31.09 -1.64
N ILE A 244 2.91 -30.73 -2.23
CA ILE A 244 2.80 -29.68 -3.24
C ILE A 244 2.22 -28.45 -2.56
N VAL A 245 3.01 -27.37 -2.49
CA VAL A 245 2.64 -26.16 -1.73
C VAL A 245 2.67 -24.94 -2.64
N ALA A 246 1.58 -24.15 -2.58
CA ALA A 246 1.51 -22.84 -3.23
C ALA A 246 2.11 -21.78 -2.34
N ILE A 247 3.12 -21.06 -2.81
CA ILE A 247 3.73 -19.89 -2.17
C ILE A 247 3.55 -18.68 -3.07
N GLY A 248 2.60 -17.81 -2.75
CA GLY A 248 2.26 -16.68 -3.60
C GLY A 248 1.80 -17.16 -4.99
N GLN A 249 2.57 -16.88 -6.04
CA GLN A 249 2.28 -17.32 -7.43
C GLN A 249 3.15 -18.51 -7.88
N GLN A 250 3.83 -19.17 -6.98
CA GLN A 250 4.70 -20.31 -7.29
C GLN A 250 4.20 -21.58 -6.62
N ILE A 251 4.40 -22.70 -7.27
CA ILE A 251 4.16 -24.03 -6.70
C ILE A 251 5.53 -24.68 -6.47
N VAL A 252 5.74 -25.19 -5.27
CA VAL A 252 6.97 -25.89 -4.88
C VAL A 252 6.66 -27.29 -4.40
N GLU A 253 7.58 -28.21 -4.67
CA GLU A 253 7.55 -29.59 -4.18
C GLU A 253 8.50 -29.72 -2.99
N ILE A 254 8.03 -30.35 -1.92
CA ILE A 254 8.78 -30.56 -0.69
C ILE A 254 8.71 -32.02 -0.31
N VAL A 255 9.88 -32.61 -0.11
CA VAL A 255 9.98 -33.98 0.37
C VAL A 255 9.79 -33.99 1.88
N LEU A 256 8.87 -34.80 2.35
CA LEU A 256 8.55 -35.01 3.75
C LEU A 256 8.82 -36.48 4.14
N ASP A 257 9.14 -36.69 5.37
CA ASP A 257 9.12 -38.05 5.94
C ASP A 257 7.70 -38.41 6.41
N GLY A 258 7.52 -39.69 6.78
CA GLY A 258 6.20 -40.19 7.20
C GLY A 258 5.67 -39.57 8.52
N SER A 259 6.55 -39.02 9.35
CA SER A 259 6.15 -38.33 10.59
C SER A 259 5.72 -36.91 10.33
N GLU A 260 6.38 -36.21 9.39
CA GLU A 260 6.03 -34.85 8.98
C GLU A 260 4.73 -34.80 8.19
N ALA A 261 4.46 -35.83 7.38
CA ALA A 261 3.25 -35.87 6.55
C ALA A 261 1.98 -36.25 7.32
N LYS A 262 2.10 -36.83 8.53
CA LYS A 262 0.97 -37.49 9.24
C LYS A 262 -0.12 -36.52 9.68
N ASP A 263 0.26 -35.31 10.07
CA ASP A 263 -0.64 -34.32 10.65
C ASP A 263 -1.01 -33.20 9.65
N LEU A 264 -0.62 -33.34 8.37
CA LEU A 264 -0.88 -32.36 7.32
C LEU A 264 -2.07 -32.79 6.46
N HIS A 265 -2.94 -31.83 6.16
CA HIS A 265 -4.13 -32.02 5.31
C HIS A 265 -4.14 -30.99 4.17
N VAL A 266 -4.66 -31.41 3.03
CA VAL A 266 -4.86 -30.51 1.88
C VAL A 266 -5.72 -29.31 2.30
N GLY A 267 -5.26 -28.10 1.99
CA GLY A 267 -5.87 -26.84 2.42
C GLY A 267 -5.25 -26.24 3.68
N ASP A 268 -4.34 -26.91 4.35
CA ASP A 268 -3.63 -26.36 5.50
C ASP A 268 -2.69 -25.23 5.09
N ILE A 269 -2.60 -24.20 5.92
CA ILE A 269 -1.56 -23.16 5.79
C ILE A 269 -0.31 -23.66 6.51
N VAL A 270 0.74 -23.86 5.75
CA VAL A 270 2.00 -24.44 6.22
C VAL A 270 3.13 -23.41 6.19
N SER A 271 4.04 -23.50 7.14
CA SER A 271 5.28 -22.71 7.17
C SER A 271 6.45 -23.54 6.70
N LEU A 272 7.09 -23.09 5.63
CA LEU A 272 8.24 -23.72 5.02
C LEU A 272 9.51 -23.02 5.49
N GLY A 273 10.35 -23.72 6.24
CA GLY A 273 11.61 -23.20 6.73
C GLY A 273 12.81 -24.03 6.27
N THR A 274 13.94 -23.40 5.95
CA THR A 274 15.20 -24.09 5.76
C THR A 274 16.07 -23.99 7.01
N LYS A 275 16.47 -25.11 7.58
CA LYS A 275 17.53 -25.13 8.60
C LYS A 275 18.87 -24.85 7.91
N ALA A 276 19.40 -23.66 8.19
CA ALA A 276 20.75 -23.16 7.94
C ALA A 276 21.59 -23.86 6.83
N PHE A 277 21.49 -23.35 5.60
CA PHE A 277 22.61 -23.35 4.65
C PHE A 277 22.64 -21.99 3.95
N ALA A 278 23.84 -21.53 3.54
CA ALA A 278 24.01 -20.23 2.90
C ALA A 278 23.16 -20.17 1.62
N PRO A 279 22.16 -19.29 1.54
CA PRO A 279 21.38 -19.16 0.33
C PRO A 279 22.28 -18.62 -0.78
N MET A 280 22.22 -19.21 -1.95
CA MET A 280 22.88 -18.68 -3.14
C MET A 280 21.95 -17.66 -3.81
N ILE A 281 22.45 -16.43 -4.01
CA ILE A 281 21.78 -15.43 -4.82
C ILE A 281 22.40 -15.47 -6.21
N GLN A 282 21.60 -15.78 -7.24
CA GLN A 282 22.01 -15.70 -8.63
C GLN A 282 21.17 -14.67 -9.36
N LYS A 283 21.84 -13.76 -10.09
CA LYS A 283 21.14 -12.82 -10.97
C LYS A 283 20.55 -13.62 -12.14
N MET A 284 19.23 -13.59 -12.29
CA MET A 284 18.56 -14.14 -13.46
C MET A 284 18.94 -13.30 -14.69
N LYS A 285 19.37 -13.93 -15.77
CA LYS A 285 19.55 -13.23 -17.06
C LYS A 285 18.15 -12.87 -17.57
N GLU A 286 17.97 -11.61 -17.91
CA GLU A 286 16.78 -11.16 -18.63
C GLU A 286 16.68 -11.95 -19.95
N LYS A 287 15.49 -12.53 -20.21
CA LYS A 287 15.16 -13.17 -21.48
C LYS A 287 14.76 -12.12 -22.49
#